data_db064eac06e585ac0da8bf39e1a08a8b
#
_entry.id   db064eac06e585ac0da8bf39e1a08a8b
#
_cell.length_a   1.000
_cell.length_b   1.000
_cell.length_c   1.000
_cell.angle_alpha   90.00
_cell.angle_beta   90.00
_cell.angle_gamma   90.00
#
_symmetry.space_group_name_H-M   'P 1'
#
loop_
_entity.id
_entity.type
_entity.pdbx_description
1 polymer ?
#
loop_
_entity_poly.entity_id
_entity_poly.type
_entity_poly.pdbx_seq_one_letter_code
_entity_poly.pdbx_strand_id
1 'polypeptide(L)'
;MSKVYDIVTDRIISELEKGVVPWRKPWIGGGAVNWKTQKPYRGINTMLLEPGEYATFKQVTEAGGKVKKGEKGNMVVFWKWLEVENEESGETEKVPYLRYYTVFNIETQCEGLKSKRKEMTFDHDPIEEGEKIVKGYMNSPETRFQSGKAYYAPSMDYIGMPPLKDFLDPHSFYSVFFHEMVHSTGHKSRLNRSGITQVAAFGSETYSKEELVAELGAAMLCGVAGIDNHTIEQSASYIQSWLRALKDDKKLIVHAAAQAQKAADYILGVKHTENE
;
A
#
# COMPACT_ATOMS: atom_id res chain seq x y z
N MET A 1 5.23 9.38 21.78
CA MET A 1 4.90 8.82 20.45
C MET A 1 3.44 9.07 20.15
N SER A 2 3.07 9.25 18.88
CA SER A 2 1.66 9.49 18.54
C SER A 2 0.86 8.20 18.79
N LYS A 3 -0.18 8.26 19.62
CA LYS A 3 -1.13 7.16 19.91
C LYS A 3 -1.71 6.49 18.64
N VAL A 4 -1.63 7.19 17.50
CA VAL A 4 -2.12 6.70 16.20
C VAL A 4 -1.28 5.54 15.68
N TYR A 5 0.05 5.59 15.82
CA TYR A 5 0.92 4.49 15.41
C TYR A 5 0.59 3.20 16.18
N ASP A 6 0.40 3.32 17.50
CA ASP A 6 0.07 2.16 18.34
C ASP A 6 -1.26 1.53 17.90
N ILE A 7 -2.31 2.35 17.74
CA ILE A 7 -3.64 1.87 17.33
C ILE A 7 -3.60 1.15 15.98
N VAL A 8 -2.92 1.75 14.99
CA VAL A 8 -2.82 1.16 13.64
C VAL A 8 -2.05 -0.15 13.69
N THR A 9 -0.88 -0.15 14.32
CA THR A 9 -0.01 -1.32 14.35
C THR A 9 -0.62 -2.46 15.14
N ASP A 10 -1.27 -2.18 16.28
CA ASP A 10 -1.95 -3.20 17.08
C ASP A 10 -3.10 -3.85 16.30
N ARG A 11 -3.83 -3.08 15.48
CA ARG A 11 -4.86 -3.63 14.59
C ARG A 11 -4.26 -4.58 13.55
N ILE A 12 -3.17 -4.19 12.89
CA ILE A 12 -2.47 -5.02 11.89
C ILE A 12 -1.91 -6.30 12.55
N ILE A 13 -1.27 -6.16 13.70
CA ILE A 13 -0.77 -7.31 14.49
C ILE A 13 -1.91 -8.28 14.81
N SER A 14 -3.06 -7.77 15.29
CA SER A 14 -4.21 -8.60 15.61
C SER A 14 -4.74 -9.41 14.41
N GLU A 15 -4.71 -8.85 13.19
CA GLU A 15 -5.10 -9.58 11.99
C GLU A 15 -4.04 -10.63 11.60
N LEU A 16 -2.76 -10.28 11.66
CA LEU A 16 -1.66 -11.21 11.38
C LEU A 16 -1.63 -12.39 12.38
N GLU A 17 -1.93 -12.16 13.66
CA GLU A 17 -2.01 -13.21 14.68
C GLU A 17 -3.18 -14.20 14.42
N LYS A 18 -4.22 -13.75 13.72
CA LYS A 18 -5.31 -14.62 13.22
C LYS A 18 -4.97 -15.33 11.91
N GLY A 19 -3.77 -15.13 11.37
CA GLY A 19 -3.37 -15.64 10.05
C GLY A 19 -3.94 -14.85 8.87
N VAL A 20 -4.55 -13.68 9.12
CA VAL A 20 -5.07 -12.79 8.09
C VAL A 20 -4.01 -11.75 7.76
N VAL A 21 -3.62 -11.68 6.49
CA VAL A 21 -2.68 -10.66 6.00
C VAL A 21 -3.47 -9.50 5.41
N PRO A 22 -3.50 -8.33 6.07
CA PRO A 22 -4.43 -7.25 5.71
C PRO A 22 -4.26 -6.70 4.29
N TRP A 23 -3.07 -6.78 3.70
CA TRP A 23 -2.77 -6.31 2.34
C TRP A 23 -2.99 -7.35 1.24
N ARG A 24 -3.45 -8.56 1.59
CA ARG A 24 -3.84 -9.61 0.64
C ARG A 24 -5.30 -9.56 0.20
N LYS A 25 -6.06 -8.58 0.67
CA LYS A 25 -7.45 -8.48 0.27
C LYS A 25 -7.56 -8.28 -1.24
N PRO A 26 -8.37 -9.08 -1.94
CA PRO A 26 -8.64 -8.83 -3.34
C PRO A 26 -9.33 -7.46 -3.46
N TRP A 27 -8.64 -6.49 -4.01
CA TRP A 27 -9.12 -5.12 -4.19
C TRP A 27 -10.07 -5.02 -5.39
N ILE A 28 -10.79 -6.10 -5.66
CA ILE A 28 -11.81 -6.16 -6.73
C ILE A 28 -12.84 -5.08 -6.42
N GLY A 29 -12.92 -4.08 -7.28
CA GLY A 29 -13.91 -2.99 -7.16
C GLY A 29 -13.35 -1.62 -6.77
N GLY A 30 -12.04 -1.31 -7.05
CA GLY A 30 -11.52 0.07 -7.02
C GLY A 30 -11.24 0.68 -5.65
N GLY A 31 -10.94 -0.13 -4.63
CA GLY A 31 -10.48 0.35 -3.32
C GLY A 31 -11.50 1.19 -2.53
N ALA A 32 -11.05 1.84 -1.47
CA ALA A 32 -11.86 2.76 -0.69
C ALA A 32 -11.70 4.20 -1.20
N VAL A 33 -12.79 4.95 -1.32
CA VAL A 33 -12.78 6.35 -1.73
C VAL A 33 -13.57 7.24 -0.76
N ASN A 34 -13.20 8.50 -0.66
CA ASN A 34 -14.00 9.48 0.05
C ASN A 34 -15.26 9.83 -0.78
N TRP A 35 -16.44 9.59 -0.24
CA TRP A 35 -17.71 9.79 -0.92
C TRP A 35 -17.93 11.23 -1.41
N LYS A 36 -17.47 12.24 -0.65
CA LYS A 36 -17.68 13.66 -1.01
C LYS A 36 -16.77 14.08 -2.15
N THR A 37 -15.48 13.71 -2.08
CA THR A 37 -14.44 14.18 -3.01
C THR A 37 -14.14 13.20 -4.13
N GLN A 38 -14.57 11.94 -4.00
CA GLN A 38 -14.24 10.81 -4.88
C GLN A 38 -12.73 10.53 -4.99
N LYS A 39 -11.92 11.10 -4.08
CA LYS A 39 -10.49 10.81 -4.01
C LYS A 39 -10.26 9.45 -3.32
N PRO A 40 -9.37 8.60 -3.87
CA PRO A 40 -9.04 7.31 -3.25
C PRO A 40 -8.30 7.50 -1.93
N TYR A 41 -8.57 6.62 -0.97
CA TYR A 41 -7.74 6.47 0.20
C TYR A 41 -6.43 5.75 -0.18
N ARG A 42 -5.32 6.16 0.45
CA ARG A 42 -3.96 5.77 0.02
C ARG A 42 -3.12 5.33 1.22
N GLY A 43 -1.98 4.70 0.91
CA GLY A 43 -1.01 4.26 1.91
C GLY A 43 -1.64 3.31 2.93
N ILE A 44 -1.41 3.55 4.21
CA ILE A 44 -1.94 2.69 5.29
C ILE A 44 -3.47 2.57 5.28
N ASN A 45 -4.20 3.57 4.76
CA ASN A 45 -5.64 3.55 4.72
C ASN A 45 -6.20 2.45 3.80
N THR A 46 -5.42 2.02 2.81
CA THR A 46 -5.81 0.89 1.95
C THR A 46 -5.92 -0.42 2.72
N MET A 47 -5.20 -0.57 3.82
CA MET A 47 -5.28 -1.75 4.70
C MET A 47 -6.36 -1.62 5.78
N LEU A 48 -6.71 -0.38 6.14
CA LEU A 48 -7.67 -0.09 7.20
C LEU A 48 -9.13 -0.09 6.74
N LEU A 49 -9.37 0.08 5.43
CA LEU A 49 -10.70 0.15 4.84
C LEU A 49 -10.93 -1.01 3.87
N GLU A 50 -12.17 -1.52 3.86
CA GLU A 50 -12.66 -2.36 2.77
C GLU A 50 -12.99 -1.50 1.55
N PRO A 51 -13.07 -2.08 0.33
CA PRO A 51 -13.56 -1.37 -0.83
C PRO A 51 -14.94 -0.72 -0.58
N GLY A 52 -15.12 0.52 -1.00
CA GLY A 52 -16.39 1.22 -0.79
C GLY A 52 -16.23 2.75 -0.75
N GLU A 53 -17.35 3.43 -0.59
CA GLU A 53 -17.38 4.87 -0.40
C GLU A 53 -17.53 5.21 1.08
N TYR A 54 -16.72 6.12 1.57
CA TYR A 54 -16.66 6.48 2.99
C TYR A 54 -16.83 7.99 3.18
N ALA A 55 -17.60 8.35 4.20
CA ALA A 55 -17.80 9.74 4.60
C ALA A 55 -17.60 9.91 6.11
N THR A 56 -17.15 11.10 6.54
CA THR A 56 -17.14 11.46 7.96
C THR A 56 -18.57 11.70 8.43
N PHE A 57 -18.84 11.59 9.74
CA PHE A 57 -20.14 11.88 10.33
C PHE A 57 -20.67 13.26 9.88
N LYS A 58 -19.81 14.28 9.88
CA LYS A 58 -20.13 15.62 9.42
C LYS A 58 -20.58 15.63 7.94
N GLN A 59 -19.84 14.95 7.07
CA GLN A 59 -20.19 14.86 5.64
C GLN A 59 -21.52 14.16 5.42
N VAL A 60 -21.82 13.10 6.17
CA VAL A 60 -23.11 12.39 6.13
C VAL A 60 -24.25 13.32 6.52
N THR A 61 -24.11 14.03 7.64
CA THR A 61 -25.15 14.94 8.15
C THR A 61 -25.38 16.14 7.24
N GLU A 62 -24.29 16.77 6.75
CA GLU A 62 -24.37 17.91 5.82
C GLU A 62 -25.07 17.54 4.49
N ALA A 63 -24.99 16.29 4.10
CA ALA A 63 -25.64 15.77 2.91
C ALA A 63 -27.09 15.29 3.15
N GLY A 64 -27.63 15.48 4.36
CA GLY A 64 -28.97 15.07 4.73
C GLY A 64 -29.12 13.59 5.07
N GLY A 65 -28.01 12.84 5.12
CA GLY A 65 -27.97 11.43 5.52
C GLY A 65 -27.88 11.26 7.04
N LYS A 66 -27.95 10.00 7.48
CA LYS A 66 -27.78 9.59 8.87
C LYS A 66 -26.91 8.34 8.97
N VAL A 67 -26.04 8.28 9.96
CA VAL A 67 -25.36 7.05 10.35
C VAL A 67 -26.36 6.18 11.13
N LYS A 68 -26.44 4.90 10.79
CA LYS A 68 -27.32 3.93 11.46
C LYS A 68 -26.93 3.80 12.93
N LYS A 69 -27.95 3.65 13.78
CA LYS A 69 -27.73 3.51 15.25
C LYS A 69 -26.92 2.26 15.57
N GLY A 70 -25.88 2.43 16.36
CA GLY A 70 -25.01 1.33 16.80
C GLY A 70 -23.82 1.03 15.89
N GLU A 71 -23.73 1.66 14.73
CA GLU A 71 -22.61 1.47 13.81
C GLU A 71 -21.29 2.02 14.40
N LYS A 72 -20.24 1.21 14.28
CA LYS A 72 -18.87 1.60 14.64
C LYS A 72 -18.16 2.12 13.40
N GLY A 73 -17.68 3.36 13.46
CA GLY A 73 -16.96 3.94 12.33
C GLY A 73 -15.58 3.29 12.10
N ASN A 74 -15.11 3.42 10.87
CA ASN A 74 -13.80 2.96 10.45
C ASN A 74 -12.77 4.06 10.65
N MET A 75 -11.58 3.70 11.10
CA MET A 75 -10.49 4.65 11.28
C MET A 75 -9.74 4.87 9.97
N VAL A 76 -9.45 6.13 9.65
CA VAL A 76 -8.52 6.53 8.59
C VAL A 76 -7.45 7.43 9.17
N VAL A 77 -6.25 7.33 8.65
CA VAL A 77 -5.09 8.11 9.08
C VAL A 77 -4.84 9.21 8.06
N PHE A 78 -4.63 10.41 8.55
CA PHE A 78 -4.24 11.55 7.77
C PHE A 78 -2.85 12.00 8.17
N TRP A 79 -2.00 12.19 7.20
CA TRP A 79 -0.63 12.62 7.36
C TRP A 79 -0.40 13.96 6.69
N LYS A 80 0.23 14.91 7.40
CA LYS A 80 0.76 16.12 6.80
C LYS A 80 2.07 16.53 7.48
N TRP A 81 2.87 17.27 6.77
CA TRP A 81 4.01 17.97 7.34
C TRP A 81 3.53 19.26 7.96
N LEU A 82 3.89 19.52 9.22
CA LEU A 82 3.74 20.83 9.85
C LEU A 82 5.11 21.50 9.86
N GLU A 83 5.13 22.75 9.48
CA GLU A 83 6.28 23.61 9.68
C GLU A 83 6.17 24.16 11.11
N VAL A 84 7.15 23.84 11.93
CA VAL A 84 7.23 24.27 13.34
C VAL A 84 8.55 25.04 13.48
N GLU A 85 8.48 26.26 14.00
CA GLU A 85 9.66 27.03 14.32
C GLU A 85 10.30 26.44 15.58
N ASN A 86 11.59 26.08 15.49
CA ASN A 86 12.37 25.62 16.62
C ASN A 86 12.71 26.83 17.50
N GLU A 87 12.17 26.87 18.71
CA GLU A 87 12.34 28.00 19.63
C GLU A 87 13.80 28.25 20.04
N GLU A 88 14.68 27.24 19.92
CA GLU A 88 16.10 27.38 20.30
C GLU A 88 16.99 27.84 19.13
N SER A 89 16.70 27.40 17.90
CA SER A 89 17.52 27.71 16.72
C SER A 89 16.92 28.79 15.82
N GLY A 90 15.62 29.09 15.95
CA GLY A 90 14.88 29.97 15.03
C GLY A 90 14.68 29.40 13.63
N GLU A 91 15.06 28.15 13.40
CA GLU A 91 14.91 27.47 12.11
C GLU A 91 13.56 26.77 12.02
N THR A 92 12.97 26.78 10.82
CA THR A 92 11.71 26.08 10.57
C THR A 92 11.99 24.61 10.27
N GLU A 93 11.50 23.73 11.13
CA GLU A 93 11.57 22.28 10.95
C GLU A 93 10.25 21.70 10.44
N LYS A 94 10.33 20.74 9.51
CA LYS A 94 9.15 19.98 9.06
C LYS A 94 8.93 18.78 9.96
N VAL A 95 7.89 18.84 10.79
CA VAL A 95 7.51 17.77 11.71
C VAL A 95 6.32 16.99 11.14
N PRO A 96 6.41 15.64 11.08
CA PRO A 96 5.30 14.83 10.60
C PRO A 96 4.16 14.83 11.62
N TYR A 97 2.98 15.22 11.17
CA TYR A 97 1.78 15.29 11.98
C TYR A 97 0.76 14.26 11.53
N LEU A 98 0.53 13.29 12.39
CA LEU A 98 -0.38 12.18 12.15
C LEU A 98 -1.67 12.39 12.93
N ARG A 99 -2.81 12.39 12.25
CA ARG A 99 -4.15 12.37 12.85
C ARG A 99 -4.95 11.20 12.33
N TYR A 100 -5.93 10.76 13.10
CA TYR A 100 -6.94 9.84 12.60
C TYR A 100 -8.31 10.51 12.60
N TYR A 101 -9.15 10.05 11.69
CA TYR A 101 -10.56 10.43 11.58
C TYR A 101 -11.40 9.17 11.53
N THR A 102 -12.65 9.31 11.94
CA THR A 102 -13.64 8.25 11.83
C THR A 102 -14.50 8.49 10.60
N VAL A 103 -14.64 7.46 9.77
CA VAL A 103 -15.46 7.46 8.57
C VAL A 103 -16.42 6.28 8.58
N PHE A 104 -17.52 6.40 7.88
CA PHE A 104 -18.56 5.40 7.79
C PHE A 104 -18.77 5.02 6.33
N ASN A 105 -18.92 3.73 6.05
CA ASN A 105 -19.27 3.25 4.73
C ASN A 105 -20.69 3.68 4.40
N ILE A 106 -20.89 4.38 3.29
CA ILE A 106 -22.18 5.02 2.97
C ILE A 106 -23.27 4.00 2.60
N GLU A 107 -22.89 2.85 2.06
CA GLU A 107 -23.84 1.82 1.61
C GLU A 107 -24.30 0.95 2.77
N THR A 108 -23.38 0.54 3.63
CA THR A 108 -23.67 -0.41 4.71
C THR A 108 -24.02 0.26 6.03
N GLN A 109 -23.42 1.42 6.34
CA GLN A 109 -23.50 2.07 7.65
C GLN A 109 -24.32 3.37 7.66
N CYS A 110 -24.78 3.86 6.50
CA CYS A 110 -25.55 5.10 6.40
C CYS A 110 -26.91 4.89 5.74
N GLU A 111 -27.78 5.86 5.95
CA GLU A 111 -29.09 6.00 5.31
C GLU A 111 -29.22 7.38 4.67
N GLY A 112 -30.02 7.48 3.60
CA GLY A 112 -30.33 8.75 2.92
C GLY A 112 -29.24 9.25 1.97
N LEU A 113 -28.15 8.51 1.78
CA LEU A 113 -27.10 8.82 0.80
C LEU A 113 -27.16 7.84 -0.37
N LYS A 114 -26.78 8.33 -1.55
CA LYS A 114 -26.63 7.50 -2.74
C LYS A 114 -25.14 7.34 -3.07
N SER A 115 -24.75 6.14 -3.47
CA SER A 115 -23.42 5.88 -4.04
C SER A 115 -23.22 6.78 -5.27
N LYS A 116 -22.04 7.36 -5.36
CA LYS A 116 -21.55 8.08 -6.55
C LYS A 116 -20.63 7.20 -7.38
N ARG A 117 -20.31 6.02 -6.86
CA ARG A 117 -19.47 5.05 -7.52
C ARG A 117 -20.22 4.57 -8.76
N LYS A 118 -19.62 4.74 -9.92
CA LYS A 118 -20.01 3.95 -11.07
C LYS A 118 -19.66 2.51 -10.73
N GLU A 119 -20.56 1.56 -10.96
CA GLU A 119 -20.21 0.15 -10.87
C GLU A 119 -18.92 -0.02 -11.68
N MET A 120 -17.82 -0.25 -10.99
CA MET A 120 -16.58 -0.60 -11.65
C MET A 120 -16.70 -2.06 -12.01
N THR A 121 -17.33 -2.34 -13.12
CA THR A 121 -17.03 -3.54 -13.87
C THR A 121 -15.62 -3.34 -14.38
N PHE A 122 -14.70 -4.23 -14.00
CA PHE A 122 -13.43 -4.31 -14.67
C PHE A 122 -13.72 -4.84 -16.07
N ASP A 123 -13.99 -3.92 -16.98
CA ASP A 123 -14.20 -4.22 -18.40
C ASP A 123 -12.85 -4.42 -19.13
N HIS A 124 -11.76 -4.60 -18.38
CA HIS A 124 -10.44 -4.85 -18.92
C HIS A 124 -9.92 -6.24 -18.50
N ASP A 125 -9.13 -6.82 -19.36
CA ASP A 125 -8.37 -8.02 -19.05
C ASP A 125 -7.27 -7.68 -18.01
N PRO A 126 -7.25 -8.30 -16.80
CA PRO A 126 -6.24 -8.04 -15.79
C PRO A 126 -4.81 -8.27 -16.28
N ILE A 127 -4.62 -9.19 -17.20
CA ILE A 127 -3.31 -9.50 -17.79
C ILE A 127 -2.86 -8.37 -18.72
N GLU A 128 -3.76 -7.85 -19.55
CA GLU A 128 -3.48 -6.70 -20.40
C GLU A 128 -3.10 -5.47 -19.56
N GLU A 129 -3.78 -5.24 -18.42
CA GLU A 129 -3.46 -4.15 -17.52
C GLU A 129 -2.11 -4.37 -16.82
N GLY A 130 -1.80 -5.60 -16.42
CA GLY A 130 -0.49 -5.97 -15.89
C GLY A 130 0.63 -5.67 -16.90
N GLU A 131 0.43 -6.01 -18.16
CA GLU A 131 1.36 -5.67 -19.26
C GLU A 131 1.54 -4.16 -19.43
N LYS A 132 0.45 -3.37 -19.35
CA LYS A 132 0.51 -1.91 -19.42
C LYS A 132 1.34 -1.31 -18.28
N ILE A 133 1.18 -1.83 -17.06
CA ILE A 133 1.95 -1.39 -15.89
C ILE A 133 3.44 -1.68 -16.10
N VAL A 134 3.78 -2.91 -16.52
CA VAL A 134 5.18 -3.29 -16.78
C VAL A 134 5.80 -2.41 -17.86
N LYS A 135 5.11 -2.20 -18.98
CA LYS A 135 5.59 -1.37 -20.10
C LYS A 135 5.61 0.13 -19.78
N GLY A 136 4.70 0.56 -18.92
CA GLY A 136 4.58 1.96 -18.48
C GLY A 136 5.61 2.39 -17.45
N TYR A 137 6.32 1.46 -16.82
CA TYR A 137 7.33 1.76 -15.83
C TYR A 137 8.52 2.50 -16.45
N MET A 138 8.49 3.82 -16.45
CA MET A 138 9.58 4.66 -16.94
C MET A 138 10.82 4.47 -16.06
N ASN A 139 12.01 4.40 -16.69
CA ASN A 139 13.28 4.10 -16.03
C ASN A 139 13.32 2.72 -15.34
N SER A 140 12.51 1.76 -15.84
CA SER A 140 12.63 0.36 -15.44
C SER A 140 14.05 -0.15 -15.67
N PRO A 141 14.61 -0.95 -14.76
CA PRO A 141 15.82 -1.68 -15.06
C PRO A 141 15.57 -2.75 -16.14
N GLU A 142 16.64 -3.28 -16.70
CA GLU A 142 16.56 -4.43 -17.62
C GLU A 142 15.87 -5.61 -16.93
N THR A 143 14.95 -6.29 -17.61
CA THR A 143 14.41 -7.57 -17.15
C THR A 143 15.05 -8.71 -17.92
N ARG A 144 15.63 -9.69 -17.19
CA ARG A 144 16.27 -10.88 -17.73
C ARG A 144 15.45 -12.10 -17.41
N PHE A 145 14.91 -12.74 -18.45
CA PHE A 145 14.09 -13.94 -18.27
C PHE A 145 14.97 -15.19 -18.21
N GLN A 146 14.94 -15.87 -17.06
CA GLN A 146 15.65 -17.11 -16.82
C GLN A 146 14.86 -17.96 -15.82
N SER A 147 14.66 -19.25 -16.09
CA SER A 147 14.00 -20.17 -15.14
C SER A 147 14.72 -20.20 -13.79
N GLY A 148 13.95 -20.32 -12.72
CA GLY A 148 14.46 -20.36 -11.36
C GLY A 148 13.75 -19.40 -10.44
N LYS A 149 14.49 -18.54 -9.72
CA LYS A 149 13.94 -17.59 -8.77
C LYS A 149 13.78 -16.21 -9.39
N ALA A 150 12.71 -15.50 -9.03
CA ALA A 150 12.59 -14.07 -9.24
C ALA A 150 13.45 -13.32 -8.22
N TYR A 151 14.09 -12.24 -8.62
CA TYR A 151 14.87 -11.36 -7.76
C TYR A 151 15.21 -10.05 -8.45
N TYR A 152 15.36 -8.99 -7.65
CA TYR A 152 16.02 -7.77 -8.09
C TYR A 152 17.49 -7.78 -7.66
N ALA A 153 18.39 -7.43 -8.57
CA ALA A 153 19.85 -7.36 -8.33
C ALA A 153 20.30 -5.88 -8.20
N PRO A 154 20.40 -5.31 -6.99
CA PRO A 154 20.67 -3.87 -6.81
C PRO A 154 22.01 -3.40 -7.37
N SER A 155 23.06 -4.22 -7.27
CA SER A 155 24.41 -3.86 -7.71
C SER A 155 24.54 -3.75 -9.23
N MET A 156 23.74 -4.51 -9.98
CA MET A 156 23.76 -4.58 -11.45
C MET A 156 22.52 -3.93 -12.06
N ASP A 157 21.60 -3.51 -11.23
CA ASP A 157 20.34 -2.85 -11.60
C ASP A 157 19.54 -3.61 -12.68
N TYR A 158 19.23 -4.87 -12.42
CA TYR A 158 18.32 -5.65 -13.28
C TYR A 158 17.37 -6.52 -12.46
N ILE A 159 16.25 -6.88 -13.06
CA ILE A 159 15.28 -7.84 -12.53
C ILE A 159 15.52 -9.19 -13.21
N GLY A 160 15.84 -10.22 -12.43
CA GLY A 160 15.80 -11.61 -12.88
C GLY A 160 14.40 -12.16 -12.68
N MET A 161 13.79 -12.69 -13.75
CA MET A 161 12.40 -13.15 -13.70
C MET A 161 12.26 -14.50 -14.40
N PRO A 162 11.60 -15.51 -13.82
CA PRO A 162 11.20 -16.70 -14.56
C PRO A 162 10.22 -16.32 -15.68
N PRO A 163 10.29 -16.98 -16.83
CA PRO A 163 9.33 -16.71 -17.91
C PRO A 163 7.91 -17.12 -17.49
N LEU A 164 6.91 -16.47 -18.07
CA LEU A 164 5.50 -16.68 -17.76
C LEU A 164 5.07 -18.17 -17.75
N LYS A 165 5.61 -18.95 -18.66
CA LYS A 165 5.34 -20.41 -18.79
C LYS A 165 5.77 -21.23 -17.55
N ASP A 166 6.62 -20.70 -16.69
CA ASP A 166 7.11 -21.37 -15.48
C ASP A 166 6.17 -21.12 -14.27
N PHE A 167 5.13 -20.30 -14.44
CA PHE A 167 4.12 -20.02 -13.42
C PHE A 167 2.85 -20.83 -13.66
N LEU A 168 2.13 -21.14 -12.59
CA LEU A 168 0.86 -21.85 -12.65
C LEU A 168 -0.22 -21.07 -13.39
N ASP A 169 -0.18 -19.74 -13.28
CA ASP A 169 -1.12 -18.83 -13.89
C ASP A 169 -0.49 -17.44 -14.10
N PRO A 170 -1.03 -16.61 -15.01
CA PRO A 170 -0.52 -15.28 -15.27
C PRO A 170 -0.64 -14.31 -14.10
N HIS A 171 -1.66 -14.44 -13.21
CA HIS A 171 -1.81 -13.59 -12.05
C HIS A 171 -0.60 -13.74 -11.10
N SER A 172 -0.18 -15.00 -10.89
CA SER A 172 1.02 -15.35 -10.13
C SER A 172 2.28 -14.69 -10.71
N PHE A 173 2.44 -14.74 -12.03
CA PHE A 173 3.57 -14.10 -12.72
C PHE A 173 3.61 -12.59 -12.45
N TYR A 174 2.52 -11.87 -12.68
CA TYR A 174 2.49 -10.42 -12.50
C TYR A 174 2.63 -10.01 -11.04
N SER A 175 2.05 -10.75 -10.10
CA SER A 175 2.20 -10.46 -8.67
C SER A 175 3.67 -10.52 -8.25
N VAL A 176 4.39 -11.58 -8.66
CA VAL A 176 5.83 -11.72 -8.39
C VAL A 176 6.62 -10.64 -9.13
N PHE A 177 6.28 -10.35 -10.38
CA PHE A 177 6.97 -9.33 -11.15
C PHE A 177 6.81 -7.94 -10.51
N PHE A 178 5.61 -7.58 -10.06
CA PHE A 178 5.37 -6.32 -9.34
C PHE A 178 6.17 -6.22 -8.05
N HIS A 179 6.36 -7.32 -7.33
CA HIS A 179 7.20 -7.36 -6.13
C HIS A 179 8.65 -6.97 -6.48
N GLU A 180 9.23 -7.58 -7.50
CA GLU A 180 10.60 -7.26 -7.94
C GLU A 180 10.71 -5.84 -8.53
N MET A 181 9.66 -5.37 -9.23
CA MET A 181 9.58 -4.00 -9.70
C MET A 181 9.59 -3.01 -8.55
N VAL A 182 8.86 -3.28 -7.46
CA VAL A 182 8.86 -2.42 -6.26
C VAL A 182 10.26 -2.37 -5.65
N HIS A 183 10.94 -3.51 -5.47
CA HIS A 183 12.35 -3.52 -5.04
C HIS A 183 13.21 -2.63 -5.93
N SER A 184 13.08 -2.75 -7.24
CA SER A 184 13.88 -1.99 -8.19
C SER A 184 13.70 -0.48 -8.03
N THR A 185 12.50 0.00 -7.64
CA THR A 185 12.31 1.44 -7.38
C THR A 185 13.21 1.97 -6.26
N GLY A 186 13.71 1.12 -5.38
CA GLY A 186 14.62 1.48 -4.28
C GLY A 186 16.04 1.80 -4.72
N HIS A 187 16.42 1.56 -5.98
CA HIS A 187 17.74 1.87 -6.49
C HIS A 187 18.10 3.36 -6.35
N LYS A 188 19.41 3.66 -6.23
CA LYS A 188 19.93 5.03 -6.06
C LYS A 188 19.53 6.00 -7.18
N SER A 189 19.29 5.49 -8.39
CA SER A 189 18.84 6.30 -9.54
C SER A 189 17.34 6.57 -9.55
N ARG A 190 16.57 5.98 -8.64
CA ARG A 190 15.11 6.11 -8.53
C ARG A 190 14.74 6.69 -7.16
N LEU A 191 14.10 5.92 -6.28
CA LEU A 191 13.65 6.42 -4.97
C LEU A 191 14.73 6.35 -3.87
N ASN A 192 15.89 5.76 -4.14
CA ASN A 192 17.06 5.72 -3.25
C ASN A 192 16.72 5.24 -1.82
N ARG A 193 16.00 4.10 -1.71
CA ARG A 193 15.67 3.54 -0.40
C ARG A 193 16.88 2.84 0.23
N SER A 194 17.11 3.11 1.51
CA SER A 194 18.24 2.53 2.26
C SER A 194 18.20 1.00 2.33
N GLY A 195 17.02 0.39 2.33
CA GLY A 195 16.85 -1.06 2.29
C GLY A 195 17.42 -1.75 1.05
N ILE A 196 17.56 -1.00 -0.05
CA ILE A 196 18.14 -1.47 -1.32
C ILE A 196 19.58 -1.00 -1.49
N THR A 197 19.88 0.24 -1.10
CA THR A 197 21.19 0.86 -1.37
C THR A 197 22.28 0.48 -0.34
N GLN A 198 21.87 0.00 0.83
CA GLN A 198 22.77 -0.53 1.86
C GLN A 198 22.73 -2.05 1.81
N VAL A 199 23.91 -2.68 1.94
CA VAL A 199 23.99 -4.14 1.97
C VAL A 199 23.35 -4.65 3.28
N ALA A 200 22.14 -5.18 3.16
CA ALA A 200 21.43 -5.81 4.26
C ALA A 200 21.60 -7.33 4.17
N ALA A 201 22.00 -7.97 5.26
CA ALA A 201 22.05 -9.43 5.32
C ALA A 201 20.63 -10.00 5.24
N PHE A 202 20.49 -11.14 4.56
CA PHE A 202 19.22 -11.87 4.50
C PHE A 202 18.70 -12.14 5.93
N GLY A 203 17.42 -11.78 6.16
CA GLY A 203 16.78 -11.92 7.47
C GLY A 203 17.13 -10.82 8.48
N SER A 204 17.92 -9.81 8.12
CA SER A 204 18.14 -8.63 8.98
C SER A 204 16.86 -7.77 9.08
N GLU A 205 16.82 -6.89 10.09
CA GLU A 205 15.71 -5.95 10.27
C GLU A 205 15.51 -5.05 9.05
N THR A 206 16.58 -4.55 8.46
CA THR A 206 16.57 -3.72 7.24
C THR A 206 16.01 -4.49 6.06
N TYR A 207 16.39 -5.75 5.89
CA TYR A 207 15.86 -6.64 4.87
C TYR A 207 14.35 -6.88 5.07
N SER A 208 13.93 -7.21 6.28
CA SER A 208 12.51 -7.45 6.59
C SER A 208 11.63 -6.21 6.35
N LYS A 209 12.16 -5.01 6.58
CA LYS A 209 11.48 -3.73 6.30
C LYS A 209 11.30 -3.51 4.80
N GLU A 210 12.31 -3.80 3.99
CA GLU A 210 12.24 -3.64 2.54
C GLU A 210 11.31 -4.68 1.90
N GLU A 211 11.33 -5.93 2.38
CA GLU A 211 10.37 -6.96 1.97
C GLU A 211 8.92 -6.50 2.22
N LEU A 212 8.65 -5.92 3.38
CA LEU A 212 7.32 -5.41 3.69
C LEU A 212 6.90 -4.28 2.73
N VAL A 213 7.82 -3.41 2.33
CA VAL A 213 7.56 -2.37 1.31
C VAL A 213 7.24 -3.00 -0.04
N ALA A 214 8.00 -4.02 -0.45
CA ALA A 214 7.79 -4.72 -1.72
C ALA A 214 6.44 -5.44 -1.76
N GLU A 215 6.10 -6.14 -0.69
CA GLU A 215 4.81 -6.81 -0.53
C GLU A 215 3.62 -5.85 -0.66
N LEU A 216 3.67 -4.75 0.09
CA LEU A 216 2.61 -3.75 0.09
C LEU A 216 2.49 -3.05 -1.28
N GLY A 217 3.62 -2.75 -1.90
CA GLY A 217 3.64 -2.11 -3.21
C GLY A 217 3.12 -3.03 -4.32
N ALA A 218 3.51 -4.30 -4.30
CA ALA A 218 2.98 -5.31 -5.21
C ALA A 218 1.47 -5.48 -5.06
N ALA A 219 0.97 -5.54 -3.81
CA ALA A 219 -0.47 -5.60 -3.54
C ALA A 219 -1.23 -4.39 -4.11
N MET A 220 -0.65 -3.17 -4.01
CA MET A 220 -1.23 -1.96 -4.59
C MET A 220 -1.29 -2.03 -6.12
N LEU A 221 -0.23 -2.50 -6.78
CA LEU A 221 -0.18 -2.65 -8.23
C LEU A 221 -1.14 -3.75 -8.72
N CYS A 222 -1.22 -4.88 -8.01
CA CYS A 222 -2.21 -5.93 -8.29
C CYS A 222 -3.63 -5.36 -8.20
N GLY A 223 -3.92 -4.53 -7.18
CA GLY A 223 -5.21 -3.88 -7.04
C GLY A 223 -5.55 -2.94 -8.20
N VAL A 224 -4.58 -2.24 -8.77
CA VAL A 224 -4.77 -1.40 -9.97
C VAL A 224 -5.05 -2.25 -11.20
N ALA A 225 -4.30 -3.34 -11.37
CA ALA A 225 -4.47 -4.26 -12.50
C ALA A 225 -5.74 -5.13 -12.41
N GLY A 226 -6.37 -5.23 -11.24
CA GLY A 226 -7.44 -6.20 -11.00
C GLY A 226 -6.93 -7.64 -10.90
N ILE A 227 -5.64 -7.80 -10.62
CA ILE A 227 -4.99 -9.10 -10.43
C ILE A 227 -5.21 -9.56 -8.99
N ASP A 228 -5.60 -10.82 -8.85
CA ASP A 228 -5.75 -11.42 -7.55
C ASP A 228 -4.37 -11.73 -6.95
N ASN A 229 -4.11 -11.18 -5.76
CA ASN A 229 -2.80 -11.31 -5.09
C ASN A 229 -2.73 -12.59 -4.24
N HIS A 230 -2.98 -13.76 -4.87
CA HIS A 230 -2.94 -15.06 -4.19
C HIS A 230 -1.52 -15.62 -3.96
N THR A 231 -0.48 -14.99 -4.50
CA THR A 231 0.69 -15.73 -4.95
C THR A 231 1.93 -15.61 -4.11
N ILE A 232 1.91 -14.85 -3.04
CA ILE A 232 3.03 -14.87 -2.15
C ILE A 232 2.83 -16.03 -1.20
N GLU A 233 3.57 -17.12 -1.42
CA GLU A 233 3.74 -18.20 -0.44
C GLU A 233 4.24 -17.58 0.86
N GLN A 234 3.31 -17.10 1.65
CA GLN A 234 3.66 -16.62 2.97
C GLN A 234 3.85 -17.85 3.83
N SER A 235 5.08 -18.29 3.85
CA SER A 235 5.49 -19.22 4.87
C SER A 235 5.16 -18.60 6.23
N ALA A 236 4.74 -19.40 7.20
CA ALA A 236 4.53 -18.95 8.57
C ALA A 236 5.74 -18.18 9.13
N SER A 237 6.93 -18.38 8.55
CA SER A 237 8.17 -17.66 8.88
C SER A 237 8.13 -16.18 8.53
N TYR A 238 7.54 -15.77 7.40
CA TYR A 238 7.40 -14.35 7.06
C TYR A 238 6.41 -13.64 7.98
N ILE A 239 5.26 -14.24 8.25
CA ILE A 239 4.28 -13.68 9.20
C ILE A 239 4.92 -13.50 10.58
N GLN A 240 5.68 -14.49 11.06
CA GLN A 240 6.40 -14.39 12.34
C GLN A 240 7.47 -13.29 12.33
N SER A 241 8.20 -13.13 11.22
CA SER A 241 9.18 -12.06 11.08
C SER A 241 8.52 -10.68 11.13
N TRP A 242 7.42 -10.49 10.40
CA TRP A 242 6.66 -9.23 10.43
C TRP A 242 6.04 -8.96 11.80
N LEU A 243 5.46 -9.95 12.45
CA LEU A 243 4.93 -9.81 13.81
C LEU A 243 6.00 -9.33 14.78
N ARG A 244 7.23 -9.88 14.72
CA ARG A 244 8.35 -9.43 15.54
C ARG A 244 8.71 -7.98 15.22
N ALA A 245 8.96 -7.66 13.95
CA ALA A 245 9.34 -6.33 13.52
C ALA A 245 8.29 -5.26 13.88
N LEU A 246 6.99 -5.58 13.76
CA LEU A 246 5.89 -4.67 14.11
C LEU A 246 5.70 -4.50 15.61
N LYS A 247 6.03 -5.51 16.42
CA LYS A 247 6.04 -5.40 17.89
C LYS A 247 7.21 -4.54 18.38
N ASP A 248 8.34 -4.62 17.71
CA ASP A 248 9.55 -3.85 18.04
C ASP A 248 9.46 -2.39 17.56
N ASP A 249 8.88 -2.13 16.37
CA ASP A 249 8.71 -0.79 15.83
C ASP A 249 7.27 -0.51 15.42
N LYS A 250 6.53 0.22 16.27
CA LYS A 250 5.13 0.61 16.04
C LYS A 250 4.91 1.58 14.87
N LYS A 251 5.98 2.19 14.34
CA LYS A 251 5.89 3.08 13.17
C LYS A 251 6.08 2.33 11.85
N LEU A 252 6.65 1.13 11.92
CA LEU A 252 7.11 0.40 10.74
C LEU A 252 6.04 0.26 9.66
N ILE A 253 4.82 -0.21 10.01
CA ILE A 253 3.78 -0.47 9.02
C ILE A 253 3.32 0.81 8.31
N VAL A 254 3.23 1.93 9.02
CA VAL A 254 2.82 3.21 8.44
C VAL A 254 3.90 3.73 7.49
N HIS A 255 5.18 3.61 7.88
CA HIS A 255 6.30 4.00 7.05
C HIS A 255 6.44 3.10 5.82
N ALA A 256 6.33 1.78 6.00
CA ALA A 256 6.38 0.82 4.89
C ALA A 256 5.25 1.08 3.89
N ALA A 257 4.03 1.31 4.35
CA ALA A 257 2.90 1.64 3.49
C ALA A 257 3.09 2.96 2.71
N ALA A 258 3.71 3.97 3.34
CA ALA A 258 4.03 5.21 2.65
C ALA A 258 5.11 5.02 1.58
N GLN A 259 6.13 4.22 1.85
CA GLN A 259 7.18 3.89 0.86
C GLN A 259 6.64 3.02 -0.27
N ALA A 260 5.79 2.05 0.04
CA ALA A 260 5.10 1.21 -0.93
C ALA A 260 4.23 2.03 -1.89
N GLN A 261 3.48 3.00 -1.34
CA GLN A 261 2.67 3.90 -2.15
C GLN A 261 3.53 4.74 -3.10
N LYS A 262 4.66 5.30 -2.61
CA LYS A 262 5.62 6.03 -3.46
C LYS A 262 6.19 5.16 -4.56
N ALA A 263 6.49 3.90 -4.26
CA ALA A 263 7.00 2.94 -5.24
C ALA A 263 5.94 2.61 -6.31
N ALA A 264 4.71 2.33 -5.90
CA ALA A 264 3.59 2.09 -6.82
C ALA A 264 3.33 3.32 -7.72
N ASP A 265 3.29 4.52 -7.14
CA ASP A 265 3.11 5.77 -7.89
C ASP A 265 4.24 6.00 -8.90
N TYR A 266 5.48 5.71 -8.53
CA TYR A 266 6.63 5.83 -9.41
C TYR A 266 6.52 4.88 -10.61
N ILE A 267 6.11 3.63 -10.37
CA ILE A 267 5.90 2.62 -11.43
C ILE A 267 4.74 3.06 -12.34
N LEU A 268 3.65 3.55 -11.77
CA LEU A 268 2.47 4.00 -12.50
C LEU A 268 2.63 5.38 -13.16
N GLY A 269 3.75 6.07 -12.95
CA GLY A 269 3.98 7.42 -13.47
C GLY A 269 3.06 8.49 -12.89
N VAL A 270 2.49 8.25 -11.69
CA VAL A 270 1.59 9.20 -11.02
C VAL A 270 2.41 10.34 -10.43
N LYS A 271 2.15 11.57 -10.89
CA LYS A 271 2.75 12.78 -10.33
C LYS A 271 1.79 13.39 -9.30
N HIS A 272 2.28 13.59 -8.09
CA HIS A 272 1.54 14.35 -7.07
C HIS A 272 1.94 15.81 -7.12
N THR A 273 0.97 16.71 -7.10
CA THR A 273 1.20 18.11 -6.78
C THR A 273 1.46 18.21 -5.27
N GLU A 274 2.44 19.02 -4.85
CA GLU A 274 2.89 19.16 -3.44
C GLU A 274 1.80 19.52 -2.41
N ASN A 275 0.57 19.68 -2.85
CA ASN A 275 -0.59 20.07 -2.03
C ASN A 275 -1.62 18.94 -1.79
N GLU A 276 -1.29 17.66 -2.07
CA GLU A 276 -2.21 16.55 -1.81
C GLU A 276 -1.80 15.65 -0.65
#